data_b1384ed2809c616b7bfa1f07f11f8ac0
#
_entry.id   b1384ed2809c616b7bfa1f07f11f8ac0
#
_cell.length_a   1.000
_cell.length_b   1.000
_cell.length_c   1.000
_cell.angle_alpha   90.00
_cell.angle_beta   90.00
_cell.angle_gamma   90.00
#
_symmetry.space_group_name_H-M   'P 1'
#
loop_
_entity.id
_entity.type
_entity.pdbx_description
1 polymer ?
#
loop_
_entity_poly.entity_id
_entity_poly.type
_entity_poly.pdbx_seq_one_letter_code
_entity_poly.pdbx_strand_id
1 'polypeptide(L)'
;LLDGSDIRIGYKSNVMLTAIFVIASSFIVFGPSLLDSQSQHLPFSISSTLLGSVSFVFAQSNEEPEFPLRYSDEIGNPVFNLPGFTSEVVAEGLALPTTMAFLSQNDILVLEKDKGTVMRIIDGVVQPQPLLDVNVATEVERCMCGIAVSQNNETGTAFVFLYYTEAEGEDGGTALGNRVYRYELQEDPPGSAGSLVNPVLLLDLPADPGPRHNGGVMKIGSDGNLYITIGDVDKVSGSTTESQNNDELPADGTGGILRITQDGEPVVYPSTGDYILGSDYPLSLYYAYGIRNSFGIDFDPLTGNLWATENGAGYGDEINLVLPGFNSGWNQIIGIWERGGGDPREGDSVIAPEQPEGLVYFDGRGHYHPPQLTWLYTIGPTAVKFLNSGNYGTDYQNEMFVGDVHSGNMYHFRLNQDRTELVLEPPLDDKVADTDEESVSDSVLFATGFGGISDIEISPYDGYMYVVSLGQGKIFKILPTGEVPPPSLPTAVPPPPAPLPAPPAPPVAEEEVPEQEEEEEELDDEDQEQDEDEDQEQDEDDNSDGGGDNGDGDDDGDN
;
A
#
# COMPACT_ATOMS: atom_id res chain seq x y z
N LEU A 1 -52.83 16.60 24.07
CA LEU A 1 -53.78 16.39 22.96
C LEU A 1 -53.17 16.88 21.66
N LEU A 2 -52.77 15.95 20.83
CA LEU A 2 -52.51 15.83 19.41
C LEU A 2 -51.15 15.19 19.23
N ASP A 3 -51.10 13.96 19.11
CA ASP A 3 -51.16 13.02 18.01
C ASP A 3 -49.94 13.20 17.07
N GLY A 4 -48.94 12.38 17.30
CA GLY A 4 -47.76 12.20 16.48
C GLY A 4 -48.02 11.14 15.41
N SER A 5 -47.99 11.51 14.14
CA SER A 5 -48.00 10.56 13.04
C SER A 5 -46.61 10.44 12.42
N ASP A 6 -46.10 9.22 12.52
CA ASP A 6 -44.93 8.68 11.82
C ASP A 6 -44.92 9.04 10.34
N ILE A 7 -43.85 9.66 9.89
CA ILE A 7 -43.52 9.73 8.47
C ILE A 7 -42.28 8.88 8.26
N ARG A 8 -42.50 7.62 7.87
CA ARG A 8 -41.46 6.79 7.25
C ARG A 8 -41.30 7.23 5.80
N ILE A 9 -40.16 7.86 5.48
CA ILE A 9 -39.77 8.10 4.11
C ILE A 9 -39.00 6.87 3.64
N GLY A 10 -39.68 6.04 2.85
CA GLY A 10 -39.04 4.93 2.17
C GLY A 10 -38.22 5.45 0.99
N TYR A 11 -36.93 5.26 1.03
CA TYR A 11 -36.05 5.44 -0.13
C TYR A 11 -36.31 4.31 -1.11
N LYS A 12 -36.92 4.65 -2.27
CA LYS A 12 -36.92 3.78 -3.44
C LYS A 12 -35.68 4.12 -4.26
N SER A 13 -34.75 3.20 -4.27
CA SER A 13 -33.62 3.18 -5.21
C SER A 13 -34.17 3.17 -6.65
N ASN A 14 -33.97 4.25 -7.39
CA ASN A 14 -34.16 4.28 -8.83
C ASN A 14 -32.84 3.90 -9.50
N VAL A 15 -32.67 2.64 -9.82
CA VAL A 15 -31.61 2.20 -10.74
C VAL A 15 -31.98 2.70 -12.14
N MET A 16 -31.26 3.68 -12.64
CA MET A 16 -31.38 4.18 -14.01
C MET A 16 -30.50 3.32 -14.92
N LEU A 17 -31.14 2.40 -15.63
CA LEU A 17 -30.47 1.52 -16.60
C LEU A 17 -30.09 2.35 -17.82
N THR A 18 -28.82 2.69 -17.99
CA THR A 18 -28.30 3.29 -19.22
C THR A 18 -27.82 2.18 -20.15
N ALA A 19 -28.60 1.85 -21.16
CA ALA A 19 -28.19 0.91 -22.20
C ALA A 19 -27.34 1.64 -23.24
N ILE A 20 -26.05 1.30 -23.30
CA ILE A 20 -25.15 1.76 -24.37
C ILE A 20 -25.27 0.81 -25.56
N PHE A 21 -25.84 1.29 -26.68
CA PHE A 21 -25.82 0.59 -27.96
C PHE A 21 -24.48 0.86 -28.65
N VAL A 22 -23.62 -0.14 -28.74
CA VAL A 22 -22.47 -0.12 -29.64
C VAL A 22 -22.93 -0.61 -31.00
N ILE A 23 -23.06 0.31 -31.95
CA ILE A 23 -23.30 -0.02 -33.37
C ILE A 23 -21.92 -0.17 -34.02
N ALA A 24 -21.57 -1.42 -34.38
CA ALA A 24 -20.42 -1.67 -35.22
C ALA A 24 -20.67 -1.15 -36.63
N SER A 25 -20.00 -0.06 -37.01
CA SER A 25 -20.08 0.53 -38.37
C SER A 25 -19.02 -0.15 -39.25
N SER A 26 -19.50 -1.02 -40.15
CA SER A 26 -18.68 -1.47 -41.28
C SER A 26 -18.62 -0.38 -42.35
N PHE A 27 -17.44 0.17 -42.61
CA PHE A 27 -17.20 1.12 -43.68
C PHE A 27 -17.23 0.40 -45.03
N ILE A 28 -18.25 0.73 -45.87
CA ILE A 28 -18.21 0.49 -47.31
C ILE A 28 -18.17 1.88 -47.97
N VAL A 29 -17.08 2.11 -48.67
CA VAL A 29 -16.87 3.32 -49.48
C VAL A 29 -17.62 3.16 -50.81
N PHE A 30 -18.58 4.03 -51.11
CA PHE A 30 -19.07 4.30 -52.45
C PHE A 30 -19.14 5.80 -52.70
N GLY A 31 -18.59 6.21 -53.84
CA GLY A 31 -18.56 7.57 -54.33
C GLY A 31 -19.91 8.03 -54.88
N PRO A 32 -20.06 9.30 -55.25
CA PRO A 32 -21.34 9.96 -55.44
C PRO A 32 -21.90 9.87 -56.87
N SER A 33 -23.21 9.53 -57.01
CA SER A 33 -24.00 9.92 -58.17
C SER A 33 -25.52 9.91 -57.91
N LEU A 34 -26.09 11.11 -57.96
CA LEU A 34 -27.38 11.51 -58.54
C LEU A 34 -28.69 10.76 -58.24
N LEU A 35 -29.59 11.49 -57.57
CA LEU A 35 -31.03 11.69 -57.76
C LEU A 35 -31.82 10.61 -58.56
N ASP A 36 -32.86 9.99 -58.00
CA ASP A 36 -34.25 10.28 -58.31
C ASP A 36 -35.23 9.50 -57.40
N SER A 37 -36.40 10.08 -57.26
CA SER A 37 -37.60 9.71 -56.52
C SER A 37 -38.27 8.46 -57.03
N GLN A 38 -38.75 7.56 -56.20
CA GLN A 38 -40.13 7.02 -56.15
C GLN A 38 -40.24 5.83 -55.16
N SER A 39 -41.32 5.87 -54.42
CA SER A 39 -41.83 4.88 -53.49
C SER A 39 -42.11 3.51 -54.09
N GLN A 40 -41.78 2.42 -53.38
CA GLN A 40 -42.63 1.21 -53.35
C GLN A 40 -42.30 0.31 -52.14
N HIS A 41 -43.34 -0.05 -51.41
CA HIS A 41 -43.39 -1.03 -50.33
C HIS A 41 -43.03 -2.43 -50.78
N LEU A 42 -42.14 -3.10 -50.09
CA LEU A 42 -42.03 -4.55 -50.11
C LEU A 42 -41.99 -5.10 -48.67
N PRO A 43 -42.73 -6.20 -48.37
CA PRO A 43 -42.76 -6.77 -47.03
C PRO A 43 -41.57 -7.69 -46.86
N PHE A 44 -40.74 -7.42 -45.82
CA PHE A 44 -39.73 -8.36 -45.37
C PHE A 44 -40.33 -9.35 -44.34
N SER A 45 -40.45 -10.57 -44.73
CA SER A 45 -40.70 -11.70 -43.84
C SER A 45 -39.34 -12.21 -43.33
N ILE A 46 -39.06 -12.01 -42.04
CA ILE A 46 -37.88 -12.58 -41.37
C ILE A 46 -38.23 -13.99 -40.85
N SER A 47 -37.64 -15.01 -41.47
CA SER A 47 -37.71 -16.38 -41.02
C SER A 47 -36.92 -16.55 -39.72
N SER A 48 -37.57 -17.05 -38.69
CA SER A 48 -37.03 -17.28 -37.32
C SER A 48 -36.28 -18.61 -37.24
N THR A 49 -35.12 -18.72 -37.90
CA THR A 49 -34.28 -19.92 -37.75
C THR A 49 -32.79 -19.54 -37.86
N LEU A 50 -32.26 -18.88 -36.79
CA LEU A 50 -30.84 -18.82 -36.43
C LEU A 50 -30.68 -17.98 -35.16
N LEU A 51 -31.21 -18.48 -34.03
CA LEU A 51 -30.80 -18.00 -32.69
C LEU A 51 -29.90 -19.10 -32.12
N GLY A 52 -28.63 -19.02 -32.48
CA GLY A 52 -27.57 -19.66 -31.71
C GLY A 52 -27.52 -19.00 -30.35
N SER A 53 -27.50 -19.76 -29.29
CA SER A 53 -27.37 -19.33 -27.90
C SER A 53 -26.09 -18.50 -27.75
N VAL A 54 -26.24 -17.16 -27.70
CA VAL A 54 -25.17 -16.27 -27.28
C VAL A 54 -25.27 -16.23 -25.76
N SER A 55 -24.39 -16.97 -25.09
CA SER A 55 -24.17 -16.83 -23.66
C SER A 55 -23.47 -15.49 -23.43
N PHE A 56 -24.22 -14.50 -22.93
CA PHE A 56 -23.62 -13.29 -22.39
C PHE A 56 -23.00 -13.67 -21.04
N VAL A 57 -21.68 -13.79 -21.02
CA VAL A 57 -20.92 -13.70 -19.78
C VAL A 57 -20.94 -12.22 -19.41
N PHE A 58 -21.77 -11.83 -18.45
CA PHE A 58 -21.64 -10.57 -17.78
C PHE A 58 -20.37 -10.68 -16.94
N ALA A 59 -19.29 -10.05 -17.39
CA ALA A 59 -18.23 -9.67 -16.49
C ALA A 59 -18.88 -8.72 -15.46
N GLN A 60 -19.03 -9.16 -14.21
CA GLN A 60 -19.26 -8.23 -13.12
C GLN A 60 -18.02 -7.34 -13.08
N SER A 61 -18.17 -6.07 -13.44
CA SER A 61 -17.19 -5.07 -13.10
C SER A 61 -17.21 -4.98 -11.57
N ASN A 62 -16.16 -5.48 -10.94
CA ASN A 62 -15.87 -5.21 -9.54
C ASN A 62 -15.35 -3.75 -9.43
N GLU A 63 -16.12 -2.79 -9.94
CA GLU A 63 -15.87 -1.40 -9.63
C GLU A 63 -16.28 -1.21 -8.17
N GLU A 64 -15.31 -1.05 -7.31
CA GLU A 64 -15.52 -0.57 -5.95
C GLU A 64 -16.33 0.73 -6.01
N PRO A 65 -17.33 0.93 -5.16
CA PRO A 65 -18.08 2.16 -5.16
C PRO A 65 -17.11 3.32 -4.92
N GLU A 66 -17.03 4.27 -5.83
CA GLU A 66 -16.37 5.55 -5.58
C GLU A 66 -17.08 6.21 -4.39
N PHE A 67 -16.47 6.15 -3.21
CA PHE A 67 -16.85 7.03 -2.12
C PHE A 67 -16.27 8.41 -2.43
N PRO A 68 -17.09 9.40 -2.82
CA PRO A 68 -16.59 10.74 -2.93
C PRO A 68 -16.08 11.15 -1.55
N LEU A 69 -14.82 11.59 -1.48
CA LEU A 69 -14.28 12.20 -0.28
C LEU A 69 -15.31 13.24 0.19
N ARG A 70 -16.02 12.94 1.27
CA ARG A 70 -17.06 13.83 1.81
C ARG A 70 -16.37 14.89 2.65
N TYR A 71 -15.66 15.81 2.00
CA TYR A 71 -15.27 17.03 2.69
C TYR A 71 -16.54 17.81 2.96
N SER A 72 -16.94 17.90 4.23
CA SER A 72 -18.07 18.76 4.58
C SER A 72 -17.65 20.21 4.37
N ASP A 73 -18.43 20.97 3.58
CA ASP A 73 -18.23 22.41 3.32
C ASP A 73 -18.34 23.28 4.60
N GLU A 74 -18.74 22.69 5.73
CA GLU A 74 -18.89 23.33 7.04
C GLU A 74 -17.87 22.82 8.06
N ILE A 75 -16.59 22.67 7.67
CA ILE A 75 -15.57 22.21 8.60
C ILE A 75 -15.12 23.41 9.44
N GLY A 76 -15.46 23.35 10.71
CA GLY A 76 -15.01 24.32 11.73
C GLY A 76 -13.61 24.01 12.25
N ASN A 77 -13.29 24.57 13.41
CA ASN A 77 -12.13 24.14 14.17
C ASN A 77 -12.37 22.73 14.77
N PRO A 78 -11.31 21.92 14.92
CA PRO A 78 -11.42 20.62 15.56
C PRO A 78 -12.08 20.68 16.94
N VAL A 79 -12.91 19.68 17.24
CA VAL A 79 -13.62 19.51 18.51
C VAL A 79 -13.06 18.29 19.22
N PHE A 80 -12.61 18.46 20.45
CA PHE A 80 -12.06 17.38 21.26
C PHE A 80 -13.15 16.72 22.09
N ASN A 81 -13.20 15.39 22.05
CA ASN A 81 -14.19 14.58 22.80
C ASN A 81 -13.91 14.60 24.31
N LEU A 82 -12.64 14.76 24.68
CA LEU A 82 -12.22 14.89 26.07
C LEU A 82 -11.86 16.34 26.39
N PRO A 83 -12.20 16.86 27.60
CA PRO A 83 -11.79 18.18 28.01
C PRO A 83 -10.28 18.23 28.23
N GLY A 84 -9.69 19.40 28.05
CA GLY A 84 -8.27 19.61 28.34
C GLY A 84 -7.40 19.79 27.11
N PHE A 85 -8.00 19.86 25.93
CA PHE A 85 -7.28 20.11 24.67
C PHE A 85 -7.90 21.25 23.88
N THR A 86 -7.05 21.87 23.07
CA THR A 86 -7.43 22.87 22.06
C THR A 86 -6.49 22.75 20.87
N SER A 87 -6.83 23.37 19.75
CA SER A 87 -5.96 23.45 18.59
C SER A 87 -5.73 24.90 18.19
N GLU A 88 -4.58 25.14 17.56
CA GLU A 88 -4.26 26.38 16.86
C GLU A 88 -3.87 26.09 15.42
N VAL A 89 -4.16 27.01 14.50
CA VAL A 89 -3.72 26.91 13.12
C VAL A 89 -2.28 27.40 13.03
N VAL A 90 -1.38 26.53 12.57
CA VAL A 90 0.04 26.85 12.36
C VAL A 90 0.26 27.43 10.97
N ALA A 91 -0.41 26.86 9.95
CA ALA A 91 -0.36 27.31 8.57
C ALA A 91 -1.68 27.04 7.87
N GLU A 92 -2.01 27.85 6.87
CA GLU A 92 -3.21 27.69 6.03
C GLU A 92 -2.95 28.12 4.59
N GLY A 93 -3.87 27.79 3.68
CA GLY A 93 -3.76 28.12 2.26
C GLY A 93 -2.93 27.13 1.46
N LEU A 94 -2.70 25.92 2.00
CA LEU A 94 -2.04 24.81 1.31
C LEU A 94 -3.03 24.13 0.36
N ALA A 95 -2.54 23.61 -0.77
CA ALA A 95 -3.38 22.91 -1.74
C ALA A 95 -3.29 21.40 -1.55
N LEU A 96 -4.31 20.80 -0.92
CA LEU A 96 -4.37 19.36 -0.63
C LEU A 96 -3.05 18.84 0.00
N PRO A 97 -2.65 19.33 1.19
CA PRO A 97 -1.41 18.92 1.82
C PRO A 97 -1.47 17.44 2.22
N THR A 98 -0.43 16.65 1.90
CA THR A 98 -0.37 15.22 2.19
C THR A 98 0.41 14.91 3.46
N THR A 99 1.69 15.18 3.49
CA THR A 99 2.57 14.89 4.62
C THR A 99 3.49 16.06 4.92
N MET A 100 4.06 16.07 6.14
CA MET A 100 4.99 17.10 6.57
C MET A 100 6.22 16.51 7.25
N ALA A 101 7.28 17.31 7.32
CA ALA A 101 8.48 17.00 8.09
C ALA A 101 9.08 18.26 8.70
N PHE A 102 9.71 18.13 9.88
CA PHE A 102 10.34 19.23 10.57
C PHE A 102 11.83 19.36 10.20
N LEU A 103 12.26 20.56 9.81
CA LEU A 103 13.67 20.94 9.71
C LEU A 103 14.19 21.56 11.02
N SER A 104 13.33 22.32 11.70
CA SER A 104 13.58 22.90 13.03
C SER A 104 12.25 23.17 13.72
N GLN A 105 12.28 23.75 14.93
CA GLN A 105 11.08 24.04 15.73
C GLN A 105 10.00 24.82 14.98
N ASN A 106 10.39 25.77 14.14
CA ASN A 106 9.48 26.64 13.40
C ASN A 106 9.69 26.55 11.89
N ASP A 107 10.27 25.47 11.42
CA ASP A 107 10.62 25.26 10.02
C ASP A 107 10.13 23.89 9.57
N ILE A 108 9.09 23.89 8.76
CA ILE A 108 8.34 22.71 8.35
C ILE A 108 8.35 22.62 6.83
N LEU A 109 8.57 21.43 6.31
CA LEU A 109 8.29 21.08 4.91
C LEU A 109 6.93 20.43 4.85
N VAL A 110 6.16 20.75 3.81
CA VAL A 110 4.85 20.15 3.54
C VAL A 110 4.69 19.92 2.04
N LEU A 111 4.09 18.80 1.69
CA LEU A 111 3.84 18.40 0.31
C LEU A 111 2.46 18.84 -0.14
N GLU A 112 2.31 19.32 -1.39
CA GLU A 112 1.02 19.57 -2.02
C GLU A 112 0.74 18.49 -3.08
N LYS A 113 -0.34 17.71 -2.86
CA LYS A 113 -0.71 16.47 -3.56
C LYS A 113 -0.61 16.56 -5.07
N ASP A 114 -1.38 17.46 -5.66
CA ASP A 114 -1.64 17.52 -7.10
C ASP A 114 -0.76 18.53 -7.82
N LYS A 115 0.07 19.27 -7.08
CA LYS A 115 1.01 20.25 -7.64
C LYS A 115 2.45 19.78 -7.70
N GLY A 116 2.76 18.61 -7.13
CA GLY A 116 4.15 18.15 -7.08
C GLY A 116 5.10 19.09 -6.35
N THR A 117 4.59 19.95 -5.45
CA THR A 117 5.39 20.98 -4.77
C THR A 117 5.78 20.56 -3.36
N VAL A 118 7.00 20.93 -2.98
CA VAL A 118 7.48 20.90 -1.59
C VAL A 118 7.49 22.34 -1.08
N MET A 119 6.52 22.68 -0.25
CA MET A 119 6.39 24.01 0.36
C MET A 119 7.17 24.05 1.66
N ARG A 120 7.71 25.22 2.00
CA ARG A 120 8.39 25.47 3.29
C ARG A 120 7.58 26.46 4.10
N ILE A 121 7.42 26.20 5.39
CA ILE A 121 6.73 27.06 6.35
C ILE A 121 7.76 27.50 7.39
N ILE A 122 8.01 28.80 7.48
CA ILE A 122 8.95 29.39 8.45
C ILE A 122 8.17 30.31 9.37
N ASP A 123 8.26 30.08 10.69
CA ASP A 123 7.53 30.86 11.72
C ASP A 123 6.02 30.98 11.41
N GLY A 124 5.39 29.91 10.94
CA GLY A 124 3.96 29.87 10.57
C GLY A 124 3.62 30.53 9.23
N VAL A 125 4.61 30.99 8.46
CA VAL A 125 4.39 31.64 7.17
C VAL A 125 4.79 30.70 6.03
N VAL A 126 3.81 30.33 5.20
CA VAL A 126 4.06 29.56 3.97
C VAL A 126 4.88 30.41 3.02
N GLN A 127 6.04 29.90 2.60
CA GLN A 127 6.94 30.62 1.70
C GLN A 127 6.32 30.69 0.30
N PRO A 128 6.47 31.83 -0.42
CA PRO A 128 5.76 32.05 -1.69
C PRO A 128 6.32 31.20 -2.86
N GLN A 129 7.49 30.63 -2.72
CA GLN A 129 8.11 29.77 -3.72
C GLN A 129 8.34 28.39 -3.12
N PRO A 130 8.01 27.29 -3.82
CA PRO A 130 8.33 25.95 -3.37
C PRO A 130 9.84 25.71 -3.39
N LEU A 131 10.32 24.79 -2.55
CA LEU A 131 11.69 24.29 -2.59
C LEU A 131 11.94 23.37 -3.80
N LEU A 132 10.88 22.72 -4.26
CA LEU A 132 10.84 21.81 -5.40
C LEU A 132 9.47 21.89 -6.04
N ASP A 133 9.45 21.75 -7.37
CA ASP A 133 8.25 21.65 -8.20
C ASP A 133 8.55 20.62 -9.28
N VAL A 134 7.88 19.47 -9.24
CA VAL A 134 8.04 18.34 -10.17
C VAL A 134 6.70 17.90 -10.72
N ASN A 135 6.69 17.35 -11.92
CA ASN A 135 5.45 16.85 -12.51
C ASN A 135 4.97 15.58 -11.82
N VAL A 136 3.73 15.58 -11.35
CA VAL A 136 3.10 14.45 -10.68
C VAL A 136 1.83 14.00 -11.39
N ALA A 137 1.60 12.70 -11.45
CA ALA A 137 0.30 12.16 -11.80
C ALA A 137 -0.67 12.41 -10.63
N THR A 138 -1.92 12.80 -10.93
CA THR A 138 -2.86 13.30 -9.93
C THR A 138 -4.16 12.50 -9.86
N GLU A 139 -4.29 11.47 -10.72
CA GLU A 139 -5.50 10.69 -10.81
C GLU A 139 -5.72 9.89 -9.52
N VAL A 140 -6.86 10.10 -8.88
CA VAL A 140 -7.35 9.47 -7.64
C VAL A 140 -6.33 9.58 -6.49
N GLU A 141 -5.52 8.54 -6.22
CA GLU A 141 -4.55 8.50 -5.13
C GLU A 141 -3.12 8.80 -5.57
N ARG A 142 -2.85 8.89 -6.87
CA ARG A 142 -1.55 9.33 -7.37
C ARG A 142 -1.24 10.73 -6.88
N CYS A 143 -0.02 10.98 -6.43
CA CYS A 143 0.30 12.20 -5.69
C CYS A 143 1.79 12.46 -5.51
N MET A 144 2.10 13.65 -5.00
CA MET A 144 3.25 13.90 -4.13
C MET A 144 2.86 13.42 -2.73
N CYS A 145 3.28 12.20 -2.30
CA CYS A 145 2.65 11.48 -1.19
C CYS A 145 3.49 11.43 0.08
N GLY A 146 4.79 11.28 -0.02
CA GLY A 146 5.62 10.99 1.15
C GLY A 146 6.86 11.83 1.28
N ILE A 147 7.19 12.19 2.51
CA ILE A 147 8.41 12.91 2.88
C ILE A 147 9.07 12.29 4.11
N ALA A 148 10.39 12.22 4.10
CA ALA A 148 11.21 11.98 5.28
C ALA A 148 12.45 12.88 5.22
N VAL A 149 13.01 13.25 6.38
CA VAL A 149 14.18 14.12 6.48
C VAL A 149 15.23 13.47 7.36
N SER A 150 16.48 13.50 6.93
CA SER A 150 17.63 13.17 7.76
C SER A 150 18.72 14.22 7.61
N GLN A 151 19.69 14.19 8.51
CA GLN A 151 20.88 15.04 8.42
C GLN A 151 22.11 14.17 8.20
N ASN A 152 22.94 14.57 7.25
CA ASN A 152 24.25 13.99 7.09
C ASN A 152 25.13 14.49 8.25
N ASN A 153 25.52 13.58 9.13
CA ASN A 153 26.28 13.90 10.34
C ASN A 153 27.70 14.45 10.04
N GLU A 154 28.24 14.19 8.84
CA GLU A 154 29.58 14.64 8.45
C GLU A 154 29.57 16.05 7.86
N THR A 155 28.57 16.38 7.05
CA THR A 155 28.48 17.65 6.33
C THR A 155 27.47 18.62 6.96
N GLY A 156 26.53 18.13 7.76
CA GLY A 156 25.38 18.89 8.25
C GLY A 156 24.31 19.16 7.17
N THR A 157 24.46 18.58 5.98
CA THR A 157 23.49 18.72 4.88
C THR A 157 22.21 17.99 5.25
N ALA A 158 21.06 18.64 5.11
CA ALA A 158 19.77 17.97 5.23
C ALA A 158 19.46 17.21 3.95
N PHE A 159 19.19 15.90 4.08
CA PHE A 159 18.62 15.08 3.03
C PHE A 159 17.10 15.07 3.17
N VAL A 160 16.42 15.26 2.04
CA VAL A 160 14.96 15.18 1.92
C VAL A 160 14.62 14.05 0.97
N PHE A 161 13.92 13.04 1.49
CA PHE A 161 13.44 11.90 0.74
C PHE A 161 11.99 12.19 0.36
N LEU A 162 11.67 11.98 -0.91
CA LEU A 162 10.34 12.22 -1.46
C LEU A 162 9.84 10.99 -2.20
N TYR A 163 8.60 10.61 -1.94
CA TYR A 163 7.87 9.63 -2.71
C TYR A 163 6.77 10.33 -3.50
N TYR A 164 6.75 10.12 -4.81
CA TYR A 164 5.69 10.64 -5.66
C TYR A 164 5.47 9.78 -6.91
N THR A 165 4.25 9.83 -7.43
CA THR A 165 3.94 9.26 -8.74
C THR A 165 4.38 10.26 -9.80
N GLU A 166 5.53 10.03 -10.41
CA GLU A 166 6.09 10.92 -11.43
C GLU A 166 5.25 10.88 -12.71
N ALA A 167 5.02 12.04 -13.32
CA ALA A 167 4.23 12.18 -14.54
C ALA A 167 5.05 12.61 -15.74
N GLU A 168 4.59 12.19 -16.93
CA GLU A 168 5.13 12.67 -18.20
C GLU A 168 4.63 14.09 -18.50
N GLY A 169 5.55 15.02 -18.70
CA GLY A 169 5.32 16.33 -19.31
C GLY A 169 4.77 17.40 -18.39
N GLU A 170 3.66 17.17 -17.66
CA GLU A 170 3.00 18.15 -16.78
C GLU A 170 2.23 17.44 -15.66
N ASP A 171 1.79 18.20 -14.64
CA ASP A 171 0.90 17.67 -13.61
C ASP A 171 -0.38 17.10 -14.21
N GLY A 172 -0.78 15.92 -13.69
CA GLY A 172 -1.90 15.16 -14.25
C GLY A 172 -1.56 14.41 -15.54
N GLY A 173 -0.29 14.42 -15.98
CA GLY A 173 0.20 13.63 -17.11
C GLY A 173 0.19 12.11 -16.80
N THR A 174 0.55 11.32 -17.81
CA THR A 174 0.65 9.85 -17.68
C THR A 174 1.66 9.47 -16.59
N ALA A 175 1.27 8.58 -15.69
CA ALA A 175 2.18 8.08 -14.65
C ALA A 175 3.35 7.32 -15.27
N LEU A 176 4.56 7.63 -14.82
CA LEU A 176 5.79 6.97 -15.23
C LEU A 176 6.23 5.91 -14.21
N GLY A 177 5.89 6.08 -12.95
CA GLY A 177 6.23 5.19 -11.86
C GLY A 177 6.01 5.85 -10.51
N ASN A 178 5.90 5.04 -9.46
CA ASN A 178 5.96 5.49 -8.08
C ASN A 178 7.43 5.53 -7.67
N ARG A 179 7.99 6.73 -7.49
CA ARG A 179 9.43 6.90 -7.36
C ARG A 179 9.84 7.48 -6.03
N VAL A 180 10.94 6.97 -5.49
CA VAL A 180 11.59 7.52 -4.30
C VAL A 180 12.87 8.21 -4.70
N TYR A 181 12.95 9.49 -4.37
CA TYR A 181 14.14 10.30 -4.60
C TYR A 181 14.72 10.80 -3.29
N ARG A 182 16.04 10.93 -3.22
CA ARG A 182 16.75 11.71 -2.22
C ARG A 182 17.25 13.01 -2.83
N TYR A 183 16.95 14.13 -2.17
CA TYR A 183 17.43 15.47 -2.50
C TYR A 183 18.31 16.00 -1.38
N GLU A 184 19.08 17.04 -1.68
CA GLU A 184 19.82 17.85 -0.71
C GLU A 184 19.16 19.21 -0.58
N LEU A 185 18.92 19.67 0.67
CA LEU A 185 18.48 21.04 0.91
C LEU A 185 19.68 21.98 0.80
N GLN A 186 19.62 22.92 -0.13
CA GLN A 186 20.63 23.96 -0.33
C GLN A 186 20.04 25.33 -0.02
N GLU A 187 20.65 26.05 0.89
CA GLU A 187 20.35 27.45 1.19
C GLU A 187 21.49 28.33 0.72
N ASP A 188 21.26 29.15 -0.30
CA ASP A 188 22.23 30.12 -0.80
C ASP A 188 21.54 31.47 -1.11
N PRO A 189 21.79 32.50 -0.30
CA PRO A 189 22.64 32.52 0.92
C PRO A 189 22.01 31.73 2.10
N PRO A 190 22.81 31.35 3.12
CA PRO A 190 22.29 30.72 4.34
C PRO A 190 21.14 31.53 4.96
N GLY A 191 20.03 30.84 5.31
CA GLY A 191 18.79 31.47 5.80
C GLY A 191 17.87 31.99 4.71
N SER A 192 18.15 31.70 3.42
CA SER A 192 17.18 31.86 2.33
C SER A 192 16.11 30.78 2.40
N ALA A 193 15.03 30.91 1.60
CA ALA A 193 14.01 29.85 1.48
C ALA A 193 14.60 28.51 1.04
N GLY A 194 15.71 28.54 0.28
CA GLY A 194 16.41 27.36 -0.19
C GLY A 194 15.81 26.73 -1.45
N SER A 195 16.39 25.60 -1.84
CA SER A 195 15.89 24.71 -2.91
C SER A 195 16.35 23.29 -2.65
N LEU A 196 15.59 22.31 -3.15
CA LEU A 196 16.00 20.90 -3.18
C LEU A 196 16.77 20.63 -4.47
N VAL A 197 17.98 20.14 -4.34
CA VAL A 197 18.93 19.92 -5.45
C VAL A 197 19.50 18.50 -5.42
N ASN A 198 20.29 18.15 -6.45
CA ASN A 198 21.02 16.89 -6.53
C ASN A 198 20.13 15.64 -6.37
N PRO A 199 19.05 15.47 -7.17
CA PRO A 199 18.19 14.32 -7.08
C PRO A 199 18.95 13.00 -7.32
N VAL A 200 18.71 12.03 -6.44
CA VAL A 200 19.18 10.65 -6.59
C VAL A 200 17.95 9.74 -6.55
N LEU A 201 17.68 9.03 -7.63
CA LEU A 201 16.62 8.03 -7.68
C LEU A 201 17.04 6.82 -6.84
N LEU A 202 16.27 6.49 -5.81
CA LEU A 202 16.50 5.36 -4.92
C LEU A 202 15.66 4.14 -5.29
N LEU A 203 14.37 4.35 -5.64
CA LEU A 203 13.46 3.30 -6.09
C LEU A 203 12.65 3.77 -7.29
N ASP A 204 12.42 2.87 -8.24
CA ASP A 204 11.51 3.02 -9.37
C ASP A 204 10.50 1.88 -9.31
N LEU A 205 9.30 2.15 -8.79
CA LEU A 205 8.27 1.18 -8.50
C LEU A 205 7.10 1.31 -9.49
N PRO A 206 6.33 0.24 -9.73
CA PRO A 206 5.15 0.31 -10.60
C PRO A 206 4.12 1.34 -10.12
N ALA A 207 3.47 2.03 -11.09
CA ALA A 207 2.29 2.88 -10.87
C ALA A 207 1.07 2.38 -11.67
N ASP A 208 1.26 1.33 -12.47
CA ASP A 208 0.22 0.67 -13.25
C ASP A 208 -0.19 -0.66 -12.60
N PRO A 209 -1.42 -1.12 -12.83
CA PRO A 209 -2.39 -0.67 -13.85
C PRO A 209 -3.30 0.48 -13.42
N GLY A 210 -3.43 0.80 -12.16
CA GLY A 210 -4.46 1.71 -11.72
C GLY A 210 -4.01 2.91 -10.91
N PRO A 211 -4.90 3.90 -10.73
CA PRO A 211 -4.58 5.12 -10.01
C PRO A 211 -4.78 5.00 -8.49
N ARG A 212 -5.29 3.88 -7.98
CA ARG A 212 -5.49 3.64 -6.54
C ARG A 212 -4.35 2.85 -5.93
N HIS A 213 -4.29 2.85 -4.61
CA HIS A 213 -3.39 2.03 -3.80
C HIS A 213 -1.90 2.31 -4.09
N ASN A 214 -1.57 3.58 -4.25
CA ASN A 214 -0.19 3.97 -4.52
C ASN A 214 0.66 4.11 -3.24
N GLY A 215 0.04 4.11 -2.05
CA GLY A 215 0.76 4.23 -0.77
C GLY A 215 1.56 5.53 -0.67
N GLY A 216 2.84 5.42 -0.30
CA GLY A 216 3.81 6.50 -0.37
C GLY A 216 4.26 7.07 0.96
N VAL A 217 3.68 6.67 2.08
CA VAL A 217 4.17 7.13 3.39
C VAL A 217 5.57 6.58 3.66
N MET A 218 6.43 7.43 4.18
CA MET A 218 7.82 7.09 4.50
C MET A 218 8.17 7.47 5.93
N LYS A 219 8.96 6.61 6.58
CA LYS A 219 9.58 6.89 7.89
C LYS A 219 11.04 6.43 7.90
N ILE A 220 11.89 7.15 8.61
CA ILE A 220 13.24 6.69 8.90
C ILE A 220 13.21 6.02 10.27
N GLY A 221 13.50 4.72 10.30
CA GLY A 221 13.62 3.97 11.55
C GLY A 221 14.83 4.41 12.36
N SER A 222 14.86 4.06 13.64
CA SER A 222 16.01 4.32 14.51
C SER A 222 17.27 3.52 14.11
N ASP A 223 17.12 2.55 13.23
CA ASP A 223 18.20 1.84 12.54
C ASP A 223 18.80 2.62 11.35
N GLY A 224 18.24 3.81 11.06
CA GLY A 224 18.69 4.71 10.00
C GLY A 224 18.22 4.34 8.61
N ASN A 225 17.35 3.33 8.45
CA ASN A 225 16.82 2.90 7.16
C ASN A 225 15.46 3.56 6.86
N LEU A 226 15.14 3.67 5.57
CA LEU A 226 13.84 4.12 5.09
C LEU A 226 12.85 2.95 5.05
N TYR A 227 11.67 3.18 5.58
CA TYR A 227 10.50 2.31 5.47
C TYR A 227 9.46 3.02 4.63
N ILE A 228 8.94 2.35 3.61
CA ILE A 228 8.14 2.96 2.54
C ILE A 228 6.95 2.07 2.27
N THR A 229 5.74 2.62 2.34
CA THR A 229 4.52 1.89 1.98
C THR A 229 4.27 1.98 0.47
N ILE A 230 3.82 0.89 -0.12
CA ILE A 230 3.25 0.84 -1.45
C ILE A 230 2.12 -0.18 -1.46
N GLY A 231 0.98 0.17 -2.02
CA GLY A 231 -0.15 -0.74 -2.17
C GLY A 231 -0.06 -1.61 -3.42
N ASP A 232 -1.15 -2.29 -3.76
CA ASP A 232 -1.23 -3.20 -4.89
C ASP A 232 -1.38 -2.50 -6.25
N VAL A 233 -1.40 -1.16 -6.25
CA VAL A 233 -1.58 -0.28 -7.42
C VAL A 233 -2.80 -0.67 -8.28
N ASP A 234 -3.94 -0.97 -7.61
CA ASP A 234 -5.24 -1.28 -8.25
C ASP A 234 -5.19 -2.55 -9.15
N LYS A 235 -4.35 -3.51 -8.78
CA LYS A 235 -4.18 -4.73 -9.55
C LYS A 235 -5.40 -5.64 -9.42
N VAL A 236 -5.85 -6.16 -10.56
CA VAL A 236 -6.96 -7.10 -10.62
C VAL A 236 -6.51 -8.49 -10.19
N SER A 237 -7.32 -9.15 -9.36
CA SER A 237 -7.09 -10.52 -8.92
C SER A 237 -6.76 -11.48 -10.08
N GLY A 238 -5.74 -12.31 -9.91
CA GLY A 238 -5.31 -13.30 -10.88
C GLY A 238 -4.46 -12.77 -12.04
N SER A 239 -4.20 -11.47 -12.11
CA SER A 239 -3.36 -10.87 -13.16
C SER A 239 -1.96 -10.48 -12.70
N THR A 240 -1.68 -10.58 -11.41
CA THR A 240 -0.47 -10.04 -10.77
C THR A 240 -0.07 -10.86 -9.56
N THR A 241 1.00 -10.45 -8.88
CA THR A 241 1.51 -11.05 -7.64
C THR A 241 0.55 -11.00 -6.46
N GLU A 242 -0.58 -10.28 -6.59
CA GLU A 242 -1.57 -10.13 -5.52
C GLU A 242 -0.92 -9.77 -4.18
N SER A 243 -0.14 -8.67 -4.20
CA SER A 243 0.65 -8.21 -3.05
C SER A 243 1.61 -9.27 -2.50
N GLN A 244 2.20 -10.07 -3.39
CA GLN A 244 3.16 -11.16 -3.12
C GLN A 244 2.52 -12.43 -2.51
N ASN A 245 1.20 -12.55 -2.50
CA ASN A 245 0.47 -13.76 -2.10
C ASN A 245 0.09 -14.68 -3.28
N ASN A 246 0.84 -14.61 -4.38
CA ASN A 246 0.73 -15.47 -5.54
C ASN A 246 2.11 -16.04 -5.90
N ASP A 247 2.35 -17.33 -5.64
CA ASP A 247 3.62 -18.00 -5.86
C ASP A 247 3.90 -18.36 -7.33
N GLU A 248 2.89 -18.25 -8.21
CA GLU A 248 3.06 -18.44 -9.65
C GLU A 248 3.71 -17.24 -10.35
N LEU A 249 3.79 -16.09 -9.69
CA LEU A 249 4.29 -14.83 -10.24
C LEU A 249 5.50 -14.32 -9.46
N PRO A 250 6.47 -13.69 -10.14
CA PRO A 250 7.62 -13.10 -9.46
C PRO A 250 7.20 -11.87 -8.65
N ALA A 251 7.93 -11.58 -7.57
CA ALA A 251 7.77 -10.35 -6.81
C ALA A 251 7.97 -9.11 -7.72
N ASP A 252 7.21 -8.05 -7.48
CA ASP A 252 7.18 -6.87 -8.35
C ASP A 252 7.40 -5.52 -7.64
N GLY A 253 7.62 -5.54 -6.32
CA GLY A 253 7.88 -4.33 -5.54
C GLY A 253 6.63 -3.60 -5.05
N THR A 254 5.42 -4.17 -5.23
CA THR A 254 4.15 -3.58 -4.77
C THR A 254 3.54 -4.36 -3.61
N GLY A 255 2.45 -3.84 -3.01
CA GLY A 255 1.68 -4.54 -1.98
C GLY A 255 2.45 -4.83 -0.69
N GLY A 256 3.22 -3.85 -0.20
CA GLY A 256 4.01 -4.06 1.00
C GLY A 256 4.58 -2.82 1.67
N ILE A 257 5.40 -3.06 2.67
CA ILE A 257 6.28 -2.07 3.27
C ILE A 257 7.72 -2.46 2.90
N LEU A 258 8.37 -1.58 2.16
CA LEU A 258 9.75 -1.77 1.71
C LEU A 258 10.72 -1.15 2.72
N ARG A 259 11.91 -1.74 2.86
CA ARG A 259 12.98 -1.24 3.72
C ARG A 259 14.29 -1.16 2.95
N ILE A 260 14.82 0.05 2.85
CA ILE A 260 16.07 0.33 2.14
C ILE A 260 16.99 1.22 2.97
N THR A 261 18.27 1.21 2.65
CA THR A 261 19.19 2.23 3.18
C THR A 261 18.87 3.61 2.60
N GLN A 262 19.42 4.67 3.16
CA GLN A 262 19.26 6.03 2.63
C GLN A 262 19.97 6.24 1.27
N ASP A 263 20.69 5.24 0.78
CA ASP A 263 21.33 5.20 -0.54
C ASP A 263 20.58 4.28 -1.53
N GLY A 264 19.44 3.71 -1.13
CA GLY A 264 18.58 2.89 -2.00
C GLY A 264 18.89 1.39 -2.00
N GLU A 265 19.84 0.93 -1.17
CA GLU A 265 20.23 -0.48 -1.13
C GLU A 265 19.32 -1.31 -0.23
N PRO A 266 19.03 -2.57 -0.59
CA PRO A 266 18.32 -3.52 0.28
C PRO A 266 19.05 -3.73 1.60
N VAL A 267 18.30 -3.94 2.69
CA VAL A 267 18.87 -4.05 4.04
C VAL A 267 18.98 -5.49 4.49
N VAL A 268 20.20 -5.91 4.80
CA VAL A 268 20.50 -7.20 5.44
C VAL A 268 20.40 -7.07 6.96
N TYR A 269 19.78 -8.03 7.62
CA TYR A 269 19.75 -8.07 9.08
C TYR A 269 21.08 -8.54 9.64
N PRO A 270 21.75 -7.75 10.49
CA PRO A 270 23.06 -8.12 11.05
C PRO A 270 23.06 -9.42 11.84
N SER A 271 21.92 -9.75 12.49
CA SER A 271 21.79 -10.95 13.33
C SER A 271 21.70 -12.26 12.53
N THR A 272 21.16 -12.22 11.33
CA THR A 272 20.98 -13.38 10.46
C THR A 272 21.96 -13.40 9.29
N GLY A 273 22.40 -12.21 8.86
CA GLY A 273 23.20 -12.04 7.64
C GLY A 273 22.39 -12.24 6.36
N ASP A 274 21.04 -12.15 6.44
CA ASP A 274 20.12 -12.42 5.34
C ASP A 274 19.04 -11.33 5.24
N TYR A 275 18.30 -11.32 4.16
CA TYR A 275 17.10 -10.49 3.92
C TYR A 275 15.88 -11.15 4.57
N ILE A 276 14.80 -10.37 4.78
CA ILE A 276 13.60 -10.88 5.44
C ILE A 276 12.93 -11.98 4.60
N LEU A 277 12.51 -11.67 3.37
CA LEU A 277 11.75 -12.62 2.56
C LEU A 277 12.63 -13.40 1.57
N GLY A 278 13.75 -12.85 1.13
CA GLY A 278 14.66 -13.49 0.18
C GLY A 278 15.67 -12.51 -0.41
N SER A 279 16.69 -13.05 -1.09
CA SER A 279 17.78 -12.26 -1.68
C SER A 279 17.49 -11.70 -3.06
N ASP A 280 16.49 -12.24 -3.76
CA ASP A 280 16.18 -11.85 -5.12
C ASP A 280 15.48 -10.49 -5.14
N TYR A 281 15.89 -9.61 -6.07
CA TYR A 281 15.27 -8.31 -6.25
C TYR A 281 13.95 -8.46 -7.04
N PRO A 282 12.84 -7.81 -6.62
CA PRO A 282 12.72 -6.84 -5.52
C PRO A 282 12.34 -7.48 -4.16
N LEU A 283 12.31 -8.83 -4.02
CA LEU A 283 11.92 -9.51 -2.78
C LEU A 283 12.83 -9.10 -1.59
N SER A 284 14.09 -8.80 -1.86
CA SER A 284 15.06 -8.31 -0.87
C SER A 284 14.73 -6.93 -0.26
N LEU A 285 13.79 -6.20 -0.85
CA LEU A 285 13.34 -4.90 -0.33
C LEU A 285 12.28 -5.03 0.78
N TYR A 286 11.53 -6.14 0.82
CA TYR A 286 10.35 -6.24 1.67
C TYR A 286 10.67 -6.37 3.15
N TYR A 287 10.03 -5.51 3.95
CA TYR A 287 9.88 -5.66 5.40
C TYR A 287 8.59 -6.41 5.74
N ALA A 288 7.50 -6.09 5.03
CA ALA A 288 6.18 -6.69 5.14
C ALA A 288 5.52 -6.76 3.75
N TYR A 289 4.53 -7.63 3.58
CA TYR A 289 3.84 -7.86 2.31
C TYR A 289 2.37 -8.24 2.54
N GLY A 290 1.67 -8.56 1.45
CA GLY A 290 0.24 -8.89 1.53
C GLY A 290 -0.62 -7.70 1.89
N ILE A 291 -0.17 -6.47 1.58
CA ILE A 291 -0.82 -5.22 1.93
C ILE A 291 -1.55 -4.66 0.71
N ARG A 292 -2.84 -4.34 0.88
CA ARG A 292 -3.63 -3.71 -0.17
C ARG A 292 -3.26 -2.24 -0.35
N ASN A 293 -3.36 -1.43 0.72
CA ASN A 293 -3.09 0.00 0.65
C ASN A 293 -2.90 0.59 2.05
N SER A 294 -1.69 1.01 2.37
CA SER A 294 -1.34 1.60 3.66
C SER A 294 -0.90 3.05 3.49
N PHE A 295 -1.55 3.95 4.24
CA PHE A 295 -1.21 5.38 4.31
C PHE A 295 -0.71 5.82 5.68
N GLY A 296 -0.42 4.92 6.58
CA GLY A 296 0.11 5.26 7.91
C GLY A 296 1.07 4.20 8.43
N ILE A 297 2.28 4.61 8.80
CA ILE A 297 3.23 3.79 9.55
C ILE A 297 3.93 4.63 10.61
N ASP A 298 4.14 4.05 11.79
CA ASP A 298 5.02 4.64 12.81
C ASP A 298 5.60 3.57 13.74
N PHE A 299 6.69 3.90 14.42
CA PHE A 299 7.37 3.01 15.33
C PHE A 299 6.95 3.27 16.78
N ASP A 300 6.58 2.22 17.48
CA ASP A 300 6.38 2.28 18.92
C ASP A 300 7.67 2.76 19.62
N PRO A 301 7.61 3.87 20.37
CA PRO A 301 8.79 4.47 20.97
C PRO A 301 9.45 3.63 22.07
N LEU A 302 8.76 2.62 22.59
CA LEU A 302 9.26 1.77 23.68
C LEU A 302 9.85 0.44 23.19
N THR A 303 9.30 -0.12 22.11
CA THR A 303 9.71 -1.44 21.60
C THR A 303 10.44 -1.37 20.26
N GLY A 304 10.20 -0.32 19.47
CA GLY A 304 10.65 -0.23 18.08
C GLY A 304 9.80 -1.05 17.11
N ASN A 305 8.71 -1.66 17.57
CA ASN A 305 7.77 -2.34 16.68
C ASN A 305 7.13 -1.34 15.71
N LEU A 306 7.02 -1.75 14.45
CA LEU A 306 6.30 -0.98 13.45
C LEU A 306 4.81 -1.27 13.56
N TRP A 307 4.01 -0.23 13.45
CA TRP A 307 2.55 -0.30 13.35
C TRP A 307 2.12 0.37 12.05
N ALA A 308 1.05 -0.14 11.45
CA ALA A 308 0.51 0.37 10.20
C ALA A 308 -1.01 0.44 10.24
N THR A 309 -1.56 1.37 9.44
CA THR A 309 -2.96 1.36 9.03
C THR A 309 -3.07 0.80 7.63
N GLU A 310 -4.19 0.12 7.32
CA GLU A 310 -4.45 -0.41 5.99
C GLU A 310 -5.91 -0.15 5.58
N ASN A 311 -6.12 0.21 4.32
CA ASN A 311 -7.44 0.50 3.76
C ASN A 311 -8.01 -0.71 3.05
N GLY A 312 -9.16 -1.18 3.52
CA GLY A 312 -9.88 -2.33 2.98
C GLY A 312 -10.65 -2.03 1.69
N ALA A 313 -11.21 -3.07 1.08
CA ALA A 313 -11.93 -2.99 -0.18
C ALA A 313 -13.44 -2.74 0.04
N GLY A 314 -13.80 -1.57 0.52
CA GLY A 314 -15.18 -1.20 0.88
C GLY A 314 -15.66 -1.74 2.22
N TYR A 315 -14.87 -2.56 2.88
CA TYR A 315 -14.95 -2.99 4.27
C TYR A 315 -13.56 -3.43 4.74
N GLY A 316 -13.36 -3.53 6.04
CA GLY A 316 -12.18 -4.16 6.61
C GLY A 316 -10.95 -3.25 6.61
N ASP A 317 -11.08 -1.96 6.94
CA ASP A 317 -9.93 -1.13 7.30
C ASP A 317 -9.28 -1.65 8.57
N GLU A 318 -7.96 -1.48 8.72
CA GLU A 318 -7.19 -2.19 9.74
C GLU A 318 -6.20 -1.30 10.50
N ILE A 319 -5.91 -1.70 11.73
CA ILE A 319 -4.68 -1.36 12.46
C ILE A 319 -3.87 -2.64 12.67
N ASN A 320 -2.63 -2.64 12.21
CA ASN A 320 -1.76 -3.80 12.22
C ASN A 320 -0.48 -3.59 13.04
N LEU A 321 -0.11 -4.60 13.86
CA LEU A 321 1.24 -4.74 14.36
C LEU A 321 2.10 -5.41 13.29
N VAL A 322 3.07 -4.69 12.75
CA VAL A 322 3.89 -5.12 11.62
C VAL A 322 5.26 -5.58 12.09
N LEU A 323 5.46 -6.86 12.25
CA LEU A 323 6.77 -7.45 12.51
C LEU A 323 7.50 -7.78 11.18
N PRO A 324 8.84 -7.94 11.19
CA PRO A 324 9.57 -8.32 9.99
C PRO A 324 9.04 -9.63 9.37
N GLY A 325 8.61 -9.60 8.12
CA GLY A 325 7.99 -10.75 7.44
C GLY A 325 6.46 -10.82 7.60
N PHE A 326 5.83 -9.79 8.17
CA PHE A 326 4.38 -9.68 8.29
C PHE A 326 3.70 -9.80 6.92
N ASN A 327 2.63 -10.60 6.88
CA ASN A 327 1.72 -10.75 5.75
C ASN A 327 0.32 -10.32 6.20
N SER A 328 -0.25 -9.28 5.61
CA SER A 328 -1.61 -8.83 5.93
C SER A 328 -2.70 -9.71 5.33
N GLY A 329 -2.36 -10.53 4.33
CA GLY A 329 -3.25 -11.52 3.73
C GLY A 329 -3.96 -11.07 2.45
N TRP A 330 -3.81 -9.83 2.01
CA TRP A 330 -4.37 -9.35 0.76
C TRP A 330 -3.81 -10.16 -0.45
N ASN A 331 -4.64 -10.61 -1.41
CA ASN A 331 -6.06 -10.28 -1.58
C ASN A 331 -7.01 -11.41 -1.14
N GLN A 332 -6.55 -12.33 -0.33
CA GLN A 332 -7.37 -13.46 0.16
C GLN A 332 -8.12 -13.10 1.44
N ILE A 333 -7.60 -12.15 2.21
CA ILE A 333 -8.17 -11.69 3.46
C ILE A 333 -8.36 -10.18 3.42
N ILE A 334 -9.44 -9.70 4.00
CA ILE A 334 -9.77 -8.29 4.18
C ILE A 334 -10.28 -8.12 5.62
N GLY A 335 -9.59 -7.30 6.42
CA GLY A 335 -9.87 -7.27 7.84
C GLY A 335 -9.61 -8.64 8.45
N ILE A 336 -10.60 -9.18 9.13
CA ILE A 336 -10.56 -10.53 9.69
C ILE A 336 -11.30 -11.57 8.82
N TRP A 337 -11.78 -11.21 7.62
CA TRP A 337 -12.66 -12.05 6.82
C TRP A 337 -11.96 -12.61 5.57
N GLU A 338 -12.28 -13.87 5.24
CA GLU A 338 -11.91 -14.46 3.94
C GLU A 338 -12.69 -13.77 2.82
N ARG A 339 -12.00 -13.27 1.81
CA ARG A 339 -12.61 -12.54 0.69
C ARG A 339 -13.60 -13.35 -0.14
N GLY A 340 -13.53 -14.64 -0.15
CA GLY A 340 -14.48 -15.54 -0.86
C GLY A 340 -15.65 -16.00 0.01
N GLY A 341 -15.67 -15.62 1.28
CA GLY A 341 -16.58 -16.15 2.29
C GLY A 341 -17.92 -15.45 2.42
N GLY A 342 -18.22 -14.44 1.58
CA GLY A 342 -19.42 -13.59 1.66
C GLY A 342 -19.09 -12.15 2.04
N ASP A 343 -20.12 -11.28 2.08
CA ASP A 343 -19.97 -9.88 2.51
C ASP A 343 -20.31 -9.78 4.01
N PRO A 344 -19.35 -9.39 4.86
CA PRO A 344 -19.58 -9.30 6.30
C PRO A 344 -20.66 -8.28 6.67
N ARG A 345 -20.92 -7.27 5.84
CA ARG A 345 -21.99 -6.28 6.05
C ARG A 345 -23.40 -6.87 5.87
N GLU A 346 -23.49 -8.00 5.16
CA GLU A 346 -24.74 -8.76 4.98
C GLU A 346 -24.90 -9.89 6.01
N GLY A 347 -23.88 -10.11 6.87
CA GLY A 347 -23.85 -11.15 7.89
C GLY A 347 -23.60 -12.55 7.35
N ASP A 348 -23.01 -12.65 6.17
CA ASP A 348 -22.72 -13.92 5.46
C ASP A 348 -21.23 -13.98 5.13
N SER A 349 -20.38 -14.00 6.16
CA SER A 349 -18.92 -13.96 6.00
C SER A 349 -18.24 -15.10 6.74
N VAL A 350 -17.03 -15.43 6.33
CA VAL A 350 -16.15 -16.41 6.97
C VAL A 350 -14.98 -15.68 7.58
N ILE A 351 -14.76 -15.88 8.88
CA ILE A 351 -13.57 -15.35 9.56
C ILE A 351 -12.35 -16.18 9.14
N ALA A 352 -11.27 -15.50 8.76
CA ALA A 352 -10.02 -16.13 8.39
C ALA A 352 -9.42 -16.90 9.59
N PRO A 353 -8.88 -18.11 9.38
CA PRO A 353 -8.19 -18.85 10.43
C PRO A 353 -6.84 -18.17 10.78
N GLU A 354 -6.26 -18.54 11.94
CA GLU A 354 -4.94 -18.03 12.36
C GLU A 354 -3.82 -18.34 11.35
N GLN A 355 -3.96 -19.41 10.58
CA GLN A 355 -3.03 -19.80 9.51
C GLN A 355 -3.85 -20.08 8.24
N PRO A 356 -4.14 -19.05 7.44
CA PRO A 356 -4.92 -19.21 6.22
C PRO A 356 -4.19 -20.06 5.19
N GLU A 357 -4.94 -20.95 4.55
CA GLU A 357 -4.44 -21.70 3.39
C GLU A 357 -4.34 -20.78 2.16
N GLY A 358 -3.34 -21.03 1.31
CA GLY A 358 -3.17 -20.32 0.04
C GLY A 358 -2.40 -18.99 0.13
N LEU A 359 -1.98 -18.56 1.32
CA LEU A 359 -1.02 -17.46 1.45
C LEU A 359 0.41 -17.95 1.19
N VAL A 360 1.26 -17.07 0.66
CA VAL A 360 2.67 -17.34 0.41
C VAL A 360 3.48 -17.02 1.66
N TYR A 361 4.28 -17.95 2.13
CA TYR A 361 5.06 -17.81 3.39
C TYR A 361 6.58 -17.74 3.19
N PHE A 362 7.10 -17.73 1.96
CA PHE A 362 8.53 -17.59 1.62
C PHE A 362 9.45 -18.48 2.47
N ASP A 363 9.22 -19.80 2.40
CA ASP A 363 9.96 -20.81 3.21
C ASP A 363 9.89 -20.55 4.73
N GLY A 364 8.74 -20.05 5.22
CA GLY A 364 8.50 -19.75 6.62
C GLY A 364 9.10 -18.44 7.11
N ARG A 365 9.56 -17.58 6.21
CA ARG A 365 10.06 -16.23 6.55
C ARG A 365 8.93 -15.21 6.67
N GLY A 366 7.83 -15.43 5.93
CA GLY A 366 6.60 -14.67 6.04
C GLY A 366 5.63 -15.29 7.06
N HIS A 367 4.79 -14.47 7.67
CA HIS A 367 3.77 -14.92 8.62
C HIS A 367 2.56 -14.00 8.60
N TYR A 368 1.37 -14.60 8.51
CA TYR A 368 0.12 -13.89 8.65
C TYR A 368 -0.14 -13.57 10.12
N HIS A 369 -0.67 -12.39 10.36
CA HIS A 369 -1.17 -12.00 11.67
C HIS A 369 -2.46 -11.20 11.48
N PRO A 370 -3.56 -11.54 12.17
CA PRO A 370 -4.80 -10.80 12.08
C PRO A 370 -4.63 -9.38 12.62
N PRO A 371 -5.46 -8.42 12.15
CA PRO A 371 -5.40 -7.04 12.61
C PRO A 371 -5.68 -6.91 14.11
N GLN A 372 -5.18 -5.85 14.70
CA GLN A 372 -5.44 -5.49 16.09
C GLN A 372 -6.79 -4.81 16.28
N LEU A 373 -7.29 -4.17 15.23
CA LEU A 373 -8.65 -3.64 15.10
C LEU A 373 -9.01 -3.64 13.62
N THR A 374 -10.25 -3.99 13.30
CA THR A 374 -10.80 -3.82 11.96
C THR A 374 -12.11 -3.05 12.00
N TRP A 375 -12.33 -2.18 11.02
CA TRP A 375 -13.59 -1.49 10.81
C TRP A 375 -14.40 -2.19 9.73
N LEU A 376 -15.62 -2.63 10.08
CA LEU A 376 -16.53 -3.22 9.09
C LEU A 376 -16.92 -2.21 8.02
N TYR A 377 -17.17 -0.97 8.39
CA TYR A 377 -17.41 0.14 7.48
C TYR A 377 -16.16 1.01 7.39
N THR A 378 -15.63 1.17 6.18
CA THR A 378 -14.37 1.86 5.96
C THR A 378 -14.40 3.32 6.42
N ILE A 379 -13.39 3.71 7.18
CA ILE A 379 -13.17 5.08 7.65
C ILE A 379 -12.05 5.79 6.85
N GLY A 380 -11.24 5.03 6.10
CA GLY A 380 -10.06 5.51 5.42
C GLY A 380 -8.96 5.94 6.40
N PRO A 381 -8.42 5.02 7.25
CA PRO A 381 -7.34 5.38 8.16
C PRO A 381 -6.08 5.71 7.37
N THR A 382 -5.50 6.88 7.65
CA THR A 382 -4.35 7.39 6.90
C THR A 382 -3.12 7.51 7.78
N ALA A 383 -3.21 8.26 8.87
CA ALA A 383 -2.07 8.50 9.72
C ALA A 383 -2.08 7.58 10.94
N VAL A 384 -0.94 7.07 11.33
CA VAL A 384 -0.70 6.51 12.66
C VAL A 384 0.51 7.20 13.28
N LYS A 385 0.42 7.54 14.57
CA LYS A 385 1.48 8.24 15.28
C LYS A 385 1.51 7.90 16.76
N PHE A 386 2.70 7.57 17.27
CA PHE A 386 2.92 7.44 18.70
C PHE A 386 3.32 8.79 19.31
N LEU A 387 2.64 9.16 20.39
CA LEU A 387 2.94 10.39 21.13
C LEU A 387 4.12 10.18 22.07
N ASN A 388 5.34 10.19 21.56
CA ASN A 388 6.56 10.01 22.34
C ASN A 388 7.01 11.26 23.12
N SER A 389 6.05 12.02 23.62
CA SER A 389 6.23 13.27 24.37
C SER A 389 5.39 13.27 25.64
N GLY A 390 5.90 13.88 26.71
CA GLY A 390 5.18 14.04 27.98
C GLY A 390 4.30 15.29 28.06
N ASN A 391 4.20 16.09 26.99
CA ASN A 391 3.46 17.37 27.02
C ASN A 391 1.97 17.22 27.31
N TYR A 392 1.40 16.05 27.03
CA TYR A 392 -0.03 15.75 27.18
C TYR A 392 -0.37 14.98 28.45
N GLY A 393 0.63 14.74 29.32
CA GLY A 393 0.50 13.94 30.53
C GLY A 393 0.75 12.45 30.29
N THR A 394 0.82 11.71 31.40
CA THR A 394 1.19 10.27 31.39
C THR A 394 0.17 9.37 30.73
N ASP A 395 -1.10 9.79 30.64
CA ASP A 395 -2.19 8.98 30.10
C ASP A 395 -2.13 8.89 28.57
N TYR A 396 -1.40 9.77 27.92
CA TYR A 396 -1.24 9.82 26.47
C TYR A 396 0.19 9.55 26.01
N GLN A 397 1.16 9.61 26.95
CA GLN A 397 2.57 9.42 26.61
C GLN A 397 2.84 8.01 26.11
N ASN A 398 3.44 7.90 24.93
CA ASN A 398 3.73 6.68 24.20
C ASN A 398 2.49 5.92 23.72
N GLU A 399 1.31 6.54 23.75
CA GLU A 399 0.09 5.94 23.21
C GLU A 399 -0.07 6.28 21.72
N MET A 400 -0.93 5.50 21.03
CA MET A 400 -1.13 5.58 19.60
C MET A 400 -2.28 6.53 19.25
N PHE A 401 -2.08 7.32 18.20
CA PHE A 401 -3.10 8.14 17.57
C PHE A 401 -3.25 7.74 16.11
N VAL A 402 -4.50 7.66 15.64
CA VAL A 402 -4.84 7.33 14.25
C VAL A 402 -5.74 8.41 13.70
N GLY A 403 -5.49 8.86 12.46
CA GLY A 403 -6.33 9.80 11.75
C GLY A 403 -7.05 9.15 10.58
N ASP A 404 -8.27 9.61 10.27
CA ASP A 404 -8.99 9.21 9.08
C ASP A 404 -9.14 10.34 8.05
N VAL A 405 -9.20 9.96 6.77
CA VAL A 405 -9.38 10.93 5.68
C VAL A 405 -10.85 11.17 5.34
N HIS A 406 -11.76 10.23 5.63
CA HIS A 406 -13.15 10.35 5.24
C HIS A 406 -13.91 11.38 6.09
N SER A 407 -13.76 11.31 7.40
CA SER A 407 -14.50 12.14 8.35
C SER A 407 -13.63 13.18 9.04
N GLY A 408 -12.30 13.02 8.99
CA GLY A 408 -11.35 13.87 9.70
C GLY A 408 -11.44 13.67 11.20
N ASN A 409 -11.67 12.45 11.64
CA ASN A 409 -11.63 12.05 13.03
C ASN A 409 -10.22 11.65 13.43
N MET A 410 -9.92 11.85 14.69
CA MET A 410 -8.70 11.36 15.33
C MET A 410 -9.08 10.40 16.44
N TYR A 411 -8.44 9.24 16.44
CA TYR A 411 -8.64 8.17 17.42
C TYR A 411 -7.41 8.05 18.32
N HIS A 412 -7.63 7.61 19.56
CA HIS A 412 -6.60 7.34 20.56
C HIS A 412 -6.69 5.92 21.05
N PHE A 413 -5.59 5.19 21.01
CA PHE A 413 -5.51 3.80 21.44
C PHE A 413 -4.41 3.60 22.46
N ARG A 414 -4.72 2.85 23.51
CA ARG A 414 -3.76 2.37 24.50
C ARG A 414 -3.26 0.99 24.09
N LEU A 415 -2.00 0.70 24.39
CA LEU A 415 -1.40 -0.60 24.17
C LEU A 415 -1.28 -1.39 25.47
N ASN A 416 -1.28 -2.74 25.36
CA ASN A 416 -1.00 -3.63 26.47
C ASN A 416 0.44 -3.45 27.02
N GLN A 417 0.78 -4.11 28.11
CA GLN A 417 2.09 -3.97 28.74
C GLN A 417 3.26 -4.40 27.83
N ASP A 418 3.05 -5.43 27.02
CA ASP A 418 4.04 -5.95 26.06
C ASP A 418 4.07 -5.16 24.77
N ARG A 419 3.12 -4.24 24.59
CA ARG A 419 2.96 -3.35 23.42
C ARG A 419 2.83 -4.11 22.09
N THR A 420 2.08 -5.20 22.15
CA THR A 420 1.77 -6.05 21.00
C THR A 420 0.30 -6.09 20.65
N GLU A 421 -0.57 -5.52 21.50
CA GLU A 421 -2.01 -5.49 21.30
C GLU A 421 -2.60 -4.15 21.74
N LEU A 422 -3.70 -3.76 21.07
CA LEU A 422 -4.54 -2.65 21.52
C LEU A 422 -5.34 -3.09 22.75
N VAL A 423 -5.48 -2.18 23.73
CA VAL A 423 -6.41 -2.36 24.86
C VAL A 423 -7.74 -1.75 24.47
N LEU A 424 -8.66 -2.59 24.06
CA LEU A 424 -10.00 -2.22 23.61
C LEU A 424 -11.04 -2.52 24.69
N GLU A 425 -12.00 -1.60 24.85
CA GLU A 425 -13.12 -1.75 25.74
C GLU A 425 -14.42 -2.03 24.95
N PRO A 426 -15.42 -2.70 25.53
CA PRO A 426 -16.69 -2.89 24.83
C PRO A 426 -17.25 -1.57 24.29
N PRO A 427 -17.77 -1.53 23.08
CA PRO A 427 -18.08 -2.68 22.22
C PRO A 427 -16.93 -3.21 21.36
N LEU A 428 -15.73 -2.63 21.38
CA LEU A 428 -14.60 -2.95 20.49
C LEU A 428 -13.71 -4.10 21.01
N ASP A 429 -14.07 -4.76 22.12
CA ASP A 429 -13.24 -5.79 22.77
C ASP A 429 -13.10 -7.09 21.96
N ASP A 430 -13.89 -7.27 20.92
CA ASP A 430 -13.76 -8.34 19.92
C ASP A 430 -12.86 -7.96 18.73
N LYS A 431 -12.28 -6.74 18.76
CA LYS A 431 -11.40 -6.18 17.71
C LYS A 431 -12.12 -5.84 16.40
N VAL A 432 -13.44 -5.66 16.43
CA VAL A 432 -14.23 -5.24 15.26
C VAL A 432 -15.10 -4.04 15.62
N ALA A 433 -15.11 -3.03 14.77
CA ALA A 433 -16.09 -1.96 14.80
C ALA A 433 -17.19 -2.28 13.79
N ASP A 434 -18.27 -2.91 14.26
CA ASP A 434 -19.35 -3.48 13.43
C ASP A 434 -20.33 -2.45 12.88
N THR A 435 -20.39 -1.28 13.50
CA THR A 435 -21.34 -0.21 13.16
C THR A 435 -20.62 1.14 13.04
N ASP A 436 -21.30 2.10 12.41
CA ASP A 436 -20.80 3.48 12.35
C ASP A 436 -20.69 4.11 13.74
N GLU A 437 -21.56 3.76 14.67
CA GLU A 437 -21.50 4.24 16.06
C GLU A 437 -20.31 3.66 16.82
N GLU A 438 -19.94 2.41 16.59
CA GLU A 438 -18.77 1.78 17.18
C GLU A 438 -17.48 2.35 16.62
N SER A 439 -17.47 2.69 15.32
CA SER A 439 -16.35 3.35 14.66
C SER A 439 -15.97 4.68 15.32
N VAL A 440 -16.93 5.36 15.93
CA VAL A 440 -16.74 6.63 16.67
C VAL A 440 -17.03 6.49 18.15
N SER A 441 -16.81 5.29 18.71
CA SER A 441 -16.99 5.02 20.15
C SER A 441 -16.22 6.03 21.00
N ASP A 442 -16.86 6.53 22.06
CA ASP A 442 -16.25 7.45 23.04
C ASP A 442 -14.98 6.88 23.69
N SER A 443 -14.82 5.54 23.67
CA SER A 443 -13.63 4.89 24.21
C SER A 443 -12.35 5.11 23.39
N VAL A 444 -12.49 5.43 22.10
CA VAL A 444 -11.37 5.61 21.17
C VAL A 444 -11.39 6.95 20.44
N LEU A 445 -12.55 7.62 20.32
CA LEU A 445 -12.64 8.90 19.62
C LEU A 445 -12.00 10.03 20.45
N PHE A 446 -10.91 10.59 19.94
CA PHE A 446 -10.18 11.68 20.58
C PHE A 446 -10.66 13.07 20.15
N ALA A 447 -10.82 13.29 18.86
CA ALA A 447 -11.28 14.57 18.29
C ALA A 447 -11.90 14.38 16.90
N THR A 448 -12.69 15.38 16.48
CA THR A 448 -13.39 15.42 15.19
C THR A 448 -13.18 16.75 14.49
N GLY A 449 -13.54 16.84 13.21
CA GLY A 449 -13.63 18.11 12.48
C GLY A 449 -12.31 18.60 11.87
N PHE A 450 -11.31 17.73 11.69
CA PHE A 450 -10.08 18.11 10.99
C PHE A 450 -10.28 18.22 9.47
N GLY A 451 -11.34 17.66 8.90
CA GLY A 451 -11.61 17.76 7.45
C GLY A 451 -10.72 16.88 6.59
N GLY A 452 -10.52 15.64 7.02
CA GLY A 452 -9.64 14.66 6.40
C GLY A 452 -8.20 14.82 6.88
N ILE A 453 -7.79 13.92 7.80
CA ILE A 453 -6.41 13.87 8.30
C ILE A 453 -5.57 13.11 7.28
N SER A 454 -4.48 13.70 6.82
CA SER A 454 -3.53 13.04 5.93
C SER A 454 -2.20 12.71 6.61
N ASP A 455 -1.85 13.42 7.70
CA ASP A 455 -0.65 13.13 8.48
C ASP A 455 -0.78 13.63 9.92
N ILE A 456 -0.11 12.94 10.84
CA ILE A 456 0.06 13.32 12.24
C ILE A 456 1.55 13.21 12.56
N GLU A 457 2.15 14.32 13.05
CA GLU A 457 3.55 14.34 13.44
C GLU A 457 3.74 14.91 14.83
N ILE A 458 4.71 14.37 15.58
CA ILE A 458 5.17 14.95 16.84
C ILE A 458 6.45 15.71 16.56
N SER A 459 6.42 17.01 16.83
CA SER A 459 7.60 17.84 16.64
C SER A 459 8.74 17.38 17.55
N PRO A 460 9.90 17.01 16.99
CA PRO A 460 11.06 16.61 17.80
C PRO A 460 11.69 17.78 18.58
N TYR A 461 11.22 19.01 18.33
CA TYR A 461 11.78 20.23 18.91
C TYR A 461 10.95 20.77 20.07
N ASP A 462 9.62 20.66 20.01
CA ASP A 462 8.73 21.16 21.06
C ASP A 462 7.82 20.10 21.67
N GLY A 463 7.79 18.88 21.11
CA GLY A 463 7.04 17.73 21.62
C GLY A 463 5.52 17.85 21.46
N TYR A 464 5.01 18.80 20.69
CA TYR A 464 3.59 18.91 20.39
C TYR A 464 3.19 18.11 19.15
N MET A 465 1.92 17.75 19.11
CA MET A 465 1.29 17.06 17.98
C MET A 465 0.83 18.08 16.94
N TYR A 466 1.18 17.81 15.69
CA TYR A 466 0.76 18.57 14.52
C TYR A 466 -0.06 17.65 13.61
N VAL A 467 -1.12 18.20 13.02
CA VAL A 467 -2.08 17.47 12.20
C VAL A 467 -2.22 18.17 10.86
N VAL A 468 -1.98 17.44 9.78
CA VAL A 468 -2.20 17.91 8.41
C VAL A 468 -3.64 17.62 8.02
N SER A 469 -4.37 18.66 7.68
CA SER A 469 -5.73 18.58 7.17
C SER A 469 -5.74 18.74 5.66
N LEU A 470 -5.98 17.63 4.96
CA LEU A 470 -6.04 17.58 3.51
C LEU A 470 -7.14 18.50 2.95
N GLY A 471 -8.36 18.36 3.48
CA GLY A 471 -9.54 19.06 2.97
C GLY A 471 -9.60 20.54 3.37
N GLN A 472 -8.99 20.94 4.50
CA GLN A 472 -8.96 22.36 4.90
C GLN A 472 -7.73 23.10 4.38
N GLY A 473 -6.71 22.39 3.85
CA GLY A 473 -5.44 23.02 3.44
C GLY A 473 -4.71 23.67 4.61
N LYS A 474 -4.70 23.02 5.78
CA LYS A 474 -4.17 23.57 7.04
C LYS A 474 -3.27 22.60 7.77
N ILE A 475 -2.42 23.16 8.62
CA ILE A 475 -1.72 22.43 9.67
C ILE A 475 -2.22 22.93 11.01
N PHE A 476 -2.73 22.03 11.84
CA PHE A 476 -3.11 22.31 13.22
C PHE A 476 -2.04 21.85 14.18
N LYS A 477 -1.90 22.55 15.30
CA LYS A 477 -1.12 22.13 16.46
C LYS A 477 -2.09 21.89 17.62
N ILE A 478 -2.00 20.74 18.26
CA ILE A 478 -2.82 20.40 19.43
C ILE A 478 -2.10 20.85 20.69
N LEU A 479 -2.83 21.53 21.56
CA LEU A 479 -2.32 22.09 22.80
C LEU A 479 -3.16 21.61 24.00
N PRO A 480 -2.54 21.16 25.11
CA PRO A 480 -3.24 20.96 26.35
C PRO A 480 -3.65 22.32 26.96
N THR A 481 -4.85 22.40 27.56
CA THR A 481 -5.38 23.63 28.17
C THR A 481 -5.05 23.80 29.66
N GLY A 482 -4.40 22.78 30.29
CA GLY A 482 -3.97 22.78 31.70
C GLY A 482 -2.57 23.33 31.92
N GLU A 483 -2.08 23.30 33.18
CA GLU A 483 -0.65 23.54 33.43
C GLU A 483 0.17 22.47 32.73
N VAL A 484 0.87 22.87 31.67
CA VAL A 484 1.75 21.98 30.89
C VAL A 484 3.02 21.76 31.71
N PRO A 485 3.42 20.51 31.98
CA PRO A 485 4.78 20.25 32.47
C PRO A 485 5.79 20.85 31.46
N PRO A 486 7.01 21.19 31.92
CA PRO A 486 8.01 21.68 30.98
C PRO A 486 8.15 20.68 29.80
N PRO A 487 8.26 21.17 28.57
CA PRO A 487 8.26 20.32 27.38
C PRO A 487 9.30 19.20 27.55
N SER A 488 8.83 17.97 27.40
CA SER A 488 9.69 16.80 27.31
C SER A 488 9.90 16.49 25.84
N LEU A 489 11.16 16.51 25.42
CA LEU A 489 11.48 16.11 24.05
C LEU A 489 11.17 14.62 23.85
N PRO A 490 10.82 14.21 22.62
CA PRO A 490 10.62 12.83 22.26
C PRO A 490 11.79 11.93 22.65
N THR A 491 11.50 10.75 23.14
CA THR A 491 12.51 9.75 23.50
C THR A 491 13.00 9.07 22.22
N ALA A 492 14.28 8.69 22.18
CA ALA A 492 14.80 7.91 21.06
C ALA A 492 14.09 6.56 20.97
N VAL A 493 13.58 6.24 19.78
CA VAL A 493 12.91 4.97 19.50
C VAL A 493 13.97 3.85 19.39
N PRO A 494 13.78 2.68 20.01
CA PRO A 494 14.67 1.54 19.81
C PRO A 494 14.61 1.04 18.35
N PRO A 495 15.65 0.35 17.86
CA PRO A 495 15.62 -0.24 16.54
C PRO A 495 14.51 -1.30 16.43
N PRO A 496 13.92 -1.48 15.23
CA PRO A 496 12.95 -2.53 14.99
C PRO A 496 13.45 -3.92 15.39
N PRO A 497 12.58 -4.83 15.81
CA PRO A 497 12.96 -6.19 16.20
C PRO A 497 13.61 -6.95 15.04
N ALA A 498 14.44 -7.93 15.38
CA ALA A 498 14.96 -8.86 14.37
C ALA A 498 13.82 -9.77 13.84
N PRO A 499 13.95 -10.28 12.61
CA PRO A 499 12.99 -11.24 12.06
C PRO A 499 12.81 -12.44 12.99
N LEU A 500 11.58 -12.95 13.05
CA LEU A 500 11.31 -14.21 13.74
C LEU A 500 12.09 -15.34 13.07
N PRO A 501 12.63 -16.33 13.85
CA PRO A 501 13.20 -17.51 13.24
C PRO A 501 12.13 -18.25 12.45
N ALA A 502 12.50 -18.74 11.25
CA ALA A 502 11.61 -19.58 10.46
C ALA A 502 11.06 -20.72 11.32
N PRO A 503 9.77 -21.06 11.24
CA PRO A 503 9.24 -22.23 11.93
C PRO A 503 10.04 -23.48 11.50
N PRO A 504 10.24 -24.46 12.41
CA PRO A 504 10.91 -25.70 12.04
C PRO A 504 10.16 -26.31 10.85
N ALA A 505 10.93 -26.74 9.84
CA ALA A 505 10.35 -27.42 8.69
C ALA A 505 9.40 -28.53 9.19
N PRO A 506 8.22 -28.69 8.58
CA PRO A 506 7.34 -29.79 8.93
C PRO A 506 8.12 -31.10 8.84
N PRO A 507 7.89 -32.07 9.76
CA PRO A 507 8.57 -33.33 9.69
C PRO A 507 8.37 -33.91 8.29
N VAL A 508 9.48 -34.18 7.62
CA VAL A 508 9.46 -34.88 6.31
C VAL A 508 8.62 -36.12 6.54
N ALA A 509 7.48 -36.24 5.88
CA ALA A 509 6.73 -37.48 5.88
C ALA A 509 7.72 -38.56 5.44
N GLU A 510 7.98 -39.53 6.29
CA GLU A 510 8.72 -40.73 5.89
C GLU A 510 7.97 -41.27 4.69
N GLU A 511 8.60 -41.21 3.51
CA GLU A 511 8.10 -41.93 2.34
C GLU A 511 8.02 -43.41 2.79
N GLU A 512 6.81 -43.90 2.90
CA GLU A 512 6.57 -45.33 3.02
C GLU A 512 7.23 -45.97 1.80
N VAL A 513 8.39 -46.62 2.07
CA VAL A 513 9.05 -47.48 1.11
C VAL A 513 8.04 -48.59 0.81
N PRO A 514 7.57 -48.74 -0.43
CA PRO A 514 6.66 -49.83 -0.74
C PRO A 514 7.35 -51.15 -0.40
N GLU A 515 6.74 -51.93 0.49
CA GLU A 515 7.13 -53.33 0.74
C GLU A 515 7.14 -54.02 -0.61
N GLN A 516 8.33 -54.43 -1.04
CA GLN A 516 8.47 -55.38 -2.14
C GLN A 516 7.89 -56.71 -1.65
N GLU A 517 6.74 -57.10 -2.19
CA GLU A 517 6.26 -58.45 -2.11
C GLU A 517 7.34 -59.33 -2.75
N GLU A 518 8.02 -60.14 -1.91
CA GLU A 518 8.85 -61.27 -2.38
C GLU A 518 7.90 -62.31 -3.00
N GLU A 519 7.80 -62.33 -4.33
CA GLU A 519 7.28 -63.48 -5.07
C GLU A 519 8.29 -64.60 -4.90
N GLU A 520 7.92 -65.63 -4.10
CA GLU A 520 8.56 -66.93 -4.12
C GLU A 520 8.37 -67.57 -5.49
N GLU A 521 9.40 -67.51 -6.36
CA GLU A 521 9.48 -68.35 -7.55
C GLU A 521 9.84 -69.77 -7.11
N GLU A 522 8.89 -70.69 -7.21
CA GLU A 522 9.10 -72.14 -7.22
C GLU A 522 10.02 -72.50 -8.39
N LEU A 523 11.15 -73.16 -8.05
CA LEU A 523 12.07 -73.76 -8.97
C LEU A 523 11.46 -75.05 -9.52
N ASP A 524 11.12 -75.06 -10.80
CA ASP A 524 10.99 -76.28 -11.58
C ASP A 524 12.24 -76.49 -12.43
N ASP A 525 12.96 -77.57 -12.10
CA ASP A 525 14.04 -78.14 -12.87
C ASP A 525 13.47 -78.70 -14.19
N GLU A 526 14.06 -78.38 -15.34
CA GLU A 526 14.24 -79.32 -16.46
C GLU A 526 15.25 -78.79 -17.49
N ASP A 527 16.32 -79.48 -17.48
CA ASP A 527 17.29 -80.02 -18.48
C ASP A 527 17.39 -79.45 -19.90
N GLN A 528 18.69 -79.25 -20.27
CA GLN A 528 19.37 -79.56 -21.54
C GLN A 528 19.10 -78.60 -22.76
N GLU A 529 20.05 -78.22 -23.47
CA GLU A 529 21.26 -78.64 -24.18
C GLU A 529 21.79 -77.45 -25.01
N GLN A 530 23.08 -77.35 -24.98
CA GLN A 530 24.06 -77.01 -26.03
C GLN A 530 23.54 -76.40 -27.33
N ASP A 531 24.16 -75.27 -27.75
CA ASP A 531 25.15 -75.33 -28.85
C ASP A 531 25.86 -73.99 -29.06
N GLU A 532 27.11 -74.20 -29.34
CA GLU A 532 28.20 -73.31 -29.72
C GLU A 532 27.90 -72.53 -31.00
N ASP A 533 28.54 -71.42 -31.17
CA ASP A 533 29.45 -71.01 -32.26
C ASP A 533 29.47 -69.49 -32.35
N GLU A 534 30.63 -68.94 -32.08
CA GLU A 534 31.66 -68.37 -32.96
C GLU A 534 31.17 -67.28 -33.94
N ASP A 535 31.72 -66.17 -33.88
CA ASP A 535 32.87 -65.56 -34.58
C ASP A 535 32.74 -64.03 -34.56
N GLN A 536 33.74 -63.33 -34.06
CA GLN A 536 34.82 -62.62 -34.79
C GLN A 536 34.31 -61.61 -35.81
N GLU A 537 34.78 -60.49 -35.79
CA GLU A 537 35.95 -59.65 -36.02
C GLU A 537 35.53 -58.20 -36.36
N GLN A 538 36.19 -57.23 -35.77
CA GLN A 538 37.21 -56.35 -36.37
C GLN A 538 36.69 -55.51 -37.55
N ASP A 539 37.01 -54.35 -37.75
CA ASP A 539 38.09 -53.44 -37.49
C ASP A 539 37.73 -52.01 -38.03
N GLU A 540 38.35 -51.10 -37.41
CA GLU A 540 39.20 -50.02 -37.97
C GLU A 540 38.65 -48.89 -38.85
N ASP A 541 39.02 -47.74 -38.38
CA ASP A 541 39.74 -46.66 -39.12
C ASP A 541 38.92 -45.88 -40.17
N ASP A 542 39.07 -44.67 -40.35
CA ASP A 542 40.18 -43.72 -40.29
C ASP A 542 39.69 -42.35 -40.76
N ASN A 543 40.20 -41.38 -40.11
CA ASN A 543 40.90 -40.19 -40.67
C ASN A 543 40.26 -39.24 -41.68
N SER A 544 40.54 -38.04 -41.27
CA SER A 544 41.15 -36.89 -42.04
C SER A 544 40.18 -35.90 -42.67
N ASP A 545 40.32 -34.72 -42.18
CA ASP A 545 41.28 -33.68 -42.60
C ASP A 545 40.76 -32.71 -43.67
N GLY A 546 41.05 -31.48 -43.39
CA GLY A 546 41.22 -30.41 -44.39
C GLY A 546 40.09 -29.37 -44.38
N GLY A 547 40.26 -28.19 -43.91
CA GLY A 547 41.39 -27.28 -44.20
C GLY A 547 40.90 -26.12 -45.02
N GLY A 548 41.18 -24.93 -44.56
CA GLY A 548 41.40 -23.76 -45.42
C GLY A 548 40.16 -22.88 -45.64
N ASP A 549 40.19 -21.68 -45.55
CA ASP A 549 41.08 -20.56 -45.46
C ASP A 549 40.36 -19.35 -46.04
N ASN A 550 40.54 -18.21 -45.41
CA ASN A 550 40.63 -16.86 -45.96
C ASN A 550 39.45 -16.21 -46.74
N GLY A 551 39.24 -14.99 -46.36
CA GLY A 551 38.93 -13.94 -47.31
C GLY A 551 38.24 -12.72 -46.72
N ASP A 552 39.04 -11.80 -46.35
CA ASP A 552 38.92 -10.35 -46.29
C ASP A 552 37.87 -9.71 -47.19
N GLY A 553 37.40 -8.57 -46.76
CA GLY A 553 36.85 -7.57 -47.68
C GLY A 553 35.97 -6.51 -47.04
N ASP A 554 36.61 -5.46 -46.57
CA ASP A 554 36.24 -4.05 -46.52
C ASP A 554 35.04 -3.63 -47.41
N ASP A 555 34.14 -2.73 -47.01
CA ASP A 555 34.31 -1.30 -47.19
C ASP A 555 32.94 -0.57 -47.22
N ASP A 556 32.88 0.54 -46.55
CA ASP A 556 32.22 1.80 -46.84
C ASP A 556 30.69 1.95 -47.09
N GLY A 557 30.15 2.90 -46.35
CA GLY A 557 29.54 4.08 -46.95
C GLY A 557 28.09 4.40 -46.57
N ASP A 558 27.97 5.43 -45.77
CA ASP A 558 27.06 6.57 -45.83
C ASP A 558 25.55 6.36 -46.23
N ASN A 559 24.64 6.66 -45.30
CA ASN A 559 23.82 7.89 -45.24
C ASN A 559 22.94 7.86 -43.99
#